data_ac8af05d22ba427c6bce294ee050a64e
#
_entry.id   ac8af05d22ba427c6bce294ee050a64e
#
_cell.length_a   1.000
_cell.length_b   1.000
_cell.length_c   1.000
_cell.angle_alpha   90.00
_cell.angle_beta   90.00
_cell.angle_gamma   90.00
#
_symmetry.space_group_name_H-M   'P 1'
#
loop_
_entity.id
_entity.type
_entity.pdbx_description
1 polymer ?
#
loop_
_entity_poly.entity_id
_entity_poly.type
_entity_poly.pdbx_seq_one_letter_code
_entity_poly.pdbx_strand_id
1 'polypeptide(L)'
;MVNVDGELTDIGLVGDITDVNPSAVMDIIDAGRIPVVSGIAPGIDGEVYNINADSAAGALAEAIGAERLVMLTNVEGLYTDWPNKESLVSKIEASQLEGMLPQLDAGMIPKMESALNAVKGGVAASHIIDGRLAHSVLLELLTMGGIGTMVLPDNYER
;
A
#
# COMPACT_ATOMS: atom_id res chain seq x y z
N MET A 1 11.08 17.41 11.12
CA MET A 1 11.61 18.19 9.97
C MET A 1 12.01 17.20 8.88
N VAL A 2 11.56 17.42 7.67
CA VAL A 2 11.86 16.59 6.49
C VAL A 2 12.58 17.46 5.46
N ASN A 3 13.51 16.86 4.72
CA ASN A 3 14.19 17.57 3.63
C ASN A 3 13.26 17.60 2.40
N VAL A 4 12.77 18.79 2.06
CA VAL A 4 11.96 19.04 0.86
C VAL A 4 12.78 19.95 -0.05
N ASP A 5 13.17 19.45 -1.21
CA ASP A 5 13.97 20.16 -2.22
C ASP A 5 15.28 20.79 -1.69
N GLY A 6 15.90 20.15 -0.69
CA GLY A 6 17.15 20.60 -0.09
C GLY A 6 16.98 21.52 1.14
N GLU A 7 15.75 21.87 1.51
CA GLU A 7 15.45 22.66 2.71
C GLU A 7 14.79 21.78 3.79
N LEU A 8 15.25 21.96 5.04
CA LEU A 8 14.64 21.34 6.21
C LEU A 8 13.31 22.04 6.52
N THR A 9 12.21 21.41 6.14
CA THR A 9 10.86 21.93 6.31
C THR A 9 10.18 21.25 7.50
N ASP A 10 9.51 22.05 8.33
CA ASP A 10 8.62 21.53 9.38
C ASP A 10 7.28 21.13 8.73
N ILE A 11 7.00 19.84 8.72
CA ILE A 11 5.75 19.27 8.19
C ILE A 11 4.70 19.01 9.29
N GLY A 12 4.94 19.53 10.50
CA GLY A 12 4.07 19.33 11.65
C GLY A 12 4.17 17.92 12.24
N LEU A 13 3.09 17.46 12.87
CA LEU A 13 3.02 16.16 13.55
C LEU A 13 2.76 15.04 12.53
N VAL A 14 3.79 14.67 11.80
CA VAL A 14 3.82 13.49 10.92
C VAL A 14 4.76 12.47 11.52
N GLY A 15 4.33 11.20 11.57
CA GLY A 15 5.10 10.10 12.15
C GLY A 15 5.18 8.89 11.25
N ASP A 16 6.15 8.04 11.56
CA ASP A 16 6.31 6.71 10.99
C ASP A 16 5.79 5.64 11.95
N ILE A 17 5.36 4.49 11.40
CA ILE A 17 4.81 3.38 12.17
C ILE A 17 5.97 2.59 12.77
N THR A 18 5.96 2.42 14.08
CA THR A 18 6.95 1.62 14.80
C THR A 18 6.38 0.29 15.31
N ASP A 19 5.09 0.25 15.57
CA ASP A 19 4.37 -0.94 16.03
C ASP A 19 2.90 -0.87 15.68
N VAL A 20 2.25 -2.03 15.51
CA VAL A 20 0.81 -2.14 15.21
C VAL A 20 0.16 -3.11 16.17
N ASN A 21 -0.78 -2.61 16.99
CA ASN A 21 -1.64 -3.45 17.81
C ASN A 21 -2.99 -3.68 17.09
N PRO A 22 -3.23 -4.85 16.49
CA PRO A 22 -4.43 -5.11 15.72
C PRO A 22 -5.67 -5.44 16.56
N SER A 23 -5.57 -5.54 17.90
CA SER A 23 -6.62 -6.09 18.78
C SER A 23 -7.98 -5.41 18.56
N ALA A 24 -8.04 -4.07 18.55
CA ALA A 24 -9.28 -3.34 18.36
C ALA A 24 -9.92 -3.57 16.98
N VAL A 25 -9.10 -3.75 15.95
CA VAL A 25 -9.55 -4.04 14.59
C VAL A 25 -10.11 -5.46 14.54
N MET A 26 -9.42 -6.42 15.15
CA MET A 26 -9.87 -7.82 15.23
C MET A 26 -11.18 -7.96 16.00
N ASP A 27 -11.35 -7.26 17.13
CA ASP A 27 -12.59 -7.26 17.89
C ASP A 27 -13.80 -6.78 17.04
N ILE A 28 -13.59 -5.79 16.16
CA ILE A 28 -14.61 -5.30 15.25
C ILE A 28 -14.94 -6.35 14.17
N ILE A 29 -13.93 -7.00 13.61
CA ILE A 29 -14.07 -8.06 12.60
C ILE A 29 -14.79 -9.27 13.21
N ASP A 30 -14.39 -9.73 14.39
CA ASP A 30 -14.98 -10.86 15.10
C ASP A 30 -16.45 -10.62 15.48
N ALA A 31 -16.81 -9.35 15.68
CA ALA A 31 -18.20 -8.93 15.87
C ALA A 31 -19.00 -8.86 14.55
N GLY A 32 -18.44 -9.29 13.41
CA GLY A 32 -19.08 -9.28 12.10
C GLY A 32 -19.24 -7.88 11.49
N ARG A 33 -18.39 -6.93 11.88
CA ARG A 33 -18.43 -5.54 11.41
C ARG A 33 -17.21 -5.24 10.51
N ILE A 34 -17.33 -4.19 9.71
CA ILE A 34 -16.26 -3.69 8.86
C ILE A 34 -15.56 -2.54 9.60
N PRO A 35 -14.28 -2.69 10.02
CA PRO A 35 -13.54 -1.61 10.62
C PRO A 35 -13.19 -0.53 9.59
N VAL A 36 -13.30 0.74 9.98
CA VAL A 36 -12.81 1.89 9.22
C VAL A 36 -11.76 2.59 10.07
N VAL A 37 -10.53 2.65 9.56
CA VAL A 37 -9.36 3.16 10.28
C VAL A 37 -8.87 4.44 9.62
N SER A 38 -8.59 5.47 10.41
CA SER A 38 -7.98 6.72 9.94
C SER A 38 -6.46 6.67 10.09
N GLY A 39 -5.75 7.42 9.25
CA GLY A 39 -4.27 7.53 9.29
C GLY A 39 -3.78 8.45 10.39
N ILE A 40 -4.23 8.25 11.63
CA ILE A 40 -3.73 8.95 12.82
C ILE A 40 -3.41 7.96 13.94
N ALA A 41 -2.31 8.19 14.66
CA ALA A 41 -1.88 7.33 15.74
C ALA A 41 -1.22 8.12 16.88
N PRO A 42 -1.31 7.65 18.14
CA PRO A 42 -0.56 8.22 19.23
C PRO A 42 0.93 7.87 19.13
N GLY A 43 1.78 8.86 19.36
CA GLY A 43 3.22 8.65 19.53
C GLY A 43 3.58 8.23 20.95
N ILE A 44 4.82 7.78 21.14
CA ILE A 44 5.35 7.41 22.47
C ILE A 44 5.47 8.60 23.42
N ASP A 45 5.45 9.80 22.89
CA ASP A 45 5.48 11.09 23.63
C ASP A 45 4.08 11.58 24.05
N GLY A 46 3.02 10.86 23.62
CA GLY A 46 1.63 11.20 23.89
C GLY A 46 1.00 12.19 22.90
N GLU A 47 1.76 12.66 21.93
CA GLU A 47 1.22 13.48 20.83
C GLU A 47 0.49 12.61 19.81
N VAL A 48 -0.38 13.20 18.99
CA VAL A 48 -1.11 12.52 17.92
C VAL A 48 -0.50 12.89 16.58
N TYR A 49 -0.09 11.88 15.85
CA TYR A 49 0.60 12.00 14.57
C TYR A 49 -0.30 11.64 13.40
N ASN A 50 -0.14 12.36 12.29
CA ASN A 50 -0.65 11.95 11.01
C ASN A 50 0.29 10.90 10.40
N ILE A 51 -0.27 9.79 9.93
CA ILE A 51 0.46 8.68 9.33
C ILE A 51 0.09 8.60 7.85
N ASN A 52 1.05 8.35 6.99
CA ASN A 52 0.76 8.09 5.58
C ASN A 52 -0.22 6.93 5.44
N ALA A 53 -1.30 7.13 4.67
CA ALA A 53 -2.40 6.17 4.56
C ALA A 53 -1.96 4.84 3.90
N ASP A 54 -1.08 4.91 2.90
CA ASP A 54 -0.57 3.72 2.21
C ASP A 54 0.27 2.88 3.18
N SER A 55 1.16 3.54 3.96
CA SER A 55 1.98 2.88 4.99
C SER A 55 1.10 2.29 6.10
N ALA A 56 0.08 3.02 6.57
CA ALA A 56 -0.84 2.54 7.60
C ALA A 56 -1.63 1.31 7.13
N ALA A 57 -2.12 1.33 5.89
CA ALA A 57 -2.84 0.21 5.31
C ALA A 57 -1.95 -1.03 5.15
N GLY A 58 -0.71 -0.86 4.68
CA GLY A 58 0.26 -1.95 4.55
C GLY A 58 0.59 -2.61 5.89
N ALA A 59 0.97 -1.81 6.88
CA ALA A 59 1.32 -2.30 8.21
C ALA A 59 0.13 -2.96 8.94
N LEU A 60 -1.08 -2.41 8.78
CA LEU A 60 -2.28 -3.02 9.33
C LEU A 60 -2.61 -4.34 8.64
N ALA A 61 -2.50 -4.41 7.31
CA ALA A 61 -2.75 -5.63 6.55
C ALA A 61 -1.82 -6.77 6.98
N GLU A 62 -0.53 -6.47 7.20
CA GLU A 62 0.43 -7.40 7.77
C GLU A 62 0.00 -7.85 9.18
N ALA A 63 -0.29 -6.91 10.08
CA ALA A 63 -0.60 -7.19 11.47
C ALA A 63 -1.86 -8.04 11.69
N ILE A 64 -2.87 -7.90 10.81
CA ILE A 64 -4.10 -8.72 10.87
C ILE A 64 -4.01 -10.01 10.04
N GLY A 65 -2.89 -10.26 9.35
CA GLY A 65 -2.74 -11.39 8.44
C GLY A 65 -3.71 -11.33 7.26
N ALA A 66 -3.87 -10.16 6.66
CA ALA A 66 -4.80 -9.97 5.55
C ALA A 66 -4.42 -10.84 4.35
N GLU A 67 -5.43 -11.43 3.72
CA GLU A 67 -5.22 -12.20 2.49
C GLU A 67 -4.83 -11.28 1.32
N ARG A 68 -5.37 -10.06 1.28
CA ARG A 68 -5.11 -9.09 0.23
C ARG A 68 -5.10 -7.66 0.77
N LEU A 69 -4.21 -6.86 0.20
CA LEU A 69 -4.22 -5.40 0.34
C LEU A 69 -4.65 -4.79 -1.00
N VAL A 70 -5.63 -3.90 -1.00
CA VAL A 70 -6.06 -3.17 -2.21
C VAL A 70 -5.90 -1.67 -1.98
N MET A 71 -4.99 -1.07 -2.71
CA MET A 71 -4.69 0.35 -2.65
C MET A 71 -5.40 1.08 -3.78
N LEU A 72 -6.39 1.92 -3.42
CA LEU A 72 -7.12 2.77 -4.35
C LEU A 72 -6.34 4.08 -4.53
N THR A 73 -5.83 4.30 -5.73
CA THR A 73 -4.96 5.44 -6.03
C THR A 73 -5.53 6.30 -7.18
N ASN A 74 -4.78 7.28 -7.62
CA ASN A 74 -5.07 8.08 -8.82
C ASN A 74 -4.24 7.66 -10.05
N VAL A 75 -3.62 6.47 -9.98
CA VAL A 75 -2.85 5.87 -11.08
C VAL A 75 -3.37 4.47 -11.36
N GLU A 76 -3.28 4.03 -12.60
CA GLU A 76 -3.79 2.72 -13.02
C GLU A 76 -2.94 1.57 -12.46
N GLY A 77 -1.64 1.80 -12.23
CA GLY A 77 -0.69 0.81 -11.73
C GLY A 77 0.75 1.21 -12.06
N LEU A 78 1.65 0.22 -12.07
CA LEU A 78 3.05 0.36 -12.42
C LEU A 78 3.24 0.26 -13.93
N TYR A 79 4.02 1.16 -14.51
CA TYR A 79 4.42 1.14 -15.92
C TYR A 79 5.93 0.96 -16.04
N THR A 80 6.38 0.15 -16.99
CA THR A 80 7.82 0.02 -17.31
C THR A 80 8.34 1.13 -18.21
N ASP A 81 7.45 1.80 -18.95
CA ASP A 81 7.79 2.85 -19.92
C ASP A 81 6.67 3.88 -19.99
N TRP A 82 6.58 4.78 -19.00
CA TRP A 82 5.61 5.87 -19.01
C TRP A 82 6.00 6.94 -20.04
N PRO A 83 5.07 7.47 -20.90
CA PRO A 83 3.60 7.35 -20.82
C PRO A 83 2.96 6.24 -21.69
N ASN A 84 3.72 5.24 -22.10
CA ASN A 84 3.20 4.13 -22.89
C ASN A 84 2.22 3.28 -22.06
N LYS A 85 0.92 3.39 -22.34
CA LYS A 85 -0.13 2.67 -21.62
C LYS A 85 -0.07 1.15 -21.77
N GLU A 86 0.53 0.65 -22.86
CA GLU A 86 0.69 -0.79 -23.12
C GLU A 86 1.79 -1.41 -22.25
N SER A 87 2.60 -0.58 -21.58
CA SER A 87 3.65 -1.02 -20.66
C SER A 87 3.16 -1.24 -19.21
N LEU A 88 1.84 -1.23 -18.97
CA LEU A 88 1.27 -1.52 -17.65
C LEU A 88 1.65 -2.94 -17.20
N VAL A 89 2.25 -3.01 -16.03
CA VAL A 89 2.65 -4.28 -15.39
C VAL A 89 1.47 -4.83 -14.62
N SER A 90 0.80 -5.84 -15.14
CA SER A 90 -0.36 -6.45 -14.46
C SER A 90 0.02 -7.28 -13.23
N LYS A 91 1.22 -7.88 -13.22
CA LYS A 91 1.75 -8.68 -12.11
C LYS A 91 3.26 -8.51 -12.00
N ILE A 92 3.76 -8.45 -10.77
CA ILE A 92 5.18 -8.34 -10.49
C ILE A 92 5.51 -9.08 -9.19
N GLU A 93 6.64 -9.78 -9.14
CA GLU A 93 7.15 -10.41 -7.94
C GLU A 93 7.87 -9.39 -7.05
N ALA A 94 7.88 -9.66 -5.75
CA ALA A 94 8.46 -8.75 -4.74
C ALA A 94 9.92 -8.39 -5.05
N SER A 95 10.75 -9.37 -5.40
CA SER A 95 12.17 -9.12 -5.75
C SER A 95 12.34 -8.27 -7.01
N GLN A 96 11.47 -8.44 -8.00
CA GLN A 96 11.48 -7.64 -9.23
C GLN A 96 11.09 -6.19 -8.93
N LEU A 97 10.02 -6.00 -8.14
CA LEU A 97 9.58 -4.67 -7.73
C LEU A 97 10.66 -3.94 -6.93
N GLU A 98 11.31 -4.63 -5.98
CA GLU A 98 12.41 -4.05 -5.19
C GLU A 98 13.55 -3.53 -6.08
N GLY A 99 13.92 -4.28 -7.11
CA GLY A 99 14.92 -3.85 -8.09
C GLY A 99 14.51 -2.66 -8.95
N MET A 100 13.20 -2.42 -9.09
CA MET A 100 12.65 -1.28 -9.87
C MET A 100 12.45 -0.01 -9.05
N LEU A 101 12.30 -0.10 -7.73
CA LEU A 101 12.01 1.06 -6.86
C LEU A 101 12.92 2.27 -7.10
N PRO A 102 14.26 2.13 -7.26
CA PRO A 102 15.13 3.30 -7.46
C PRO A 102 14.90 4.05 -8.78
N GLN A 103 14.15 3.47 -9.71
CA GLN A 103 13.89 4.03 -11.04
C GLN A 103 12.49 4.64 -11.14
N LEU A 104 11.68 4.54 -10.08
CA LEU A 104 10.31 5.03 -10.07
C LEU A 104 10.25 6.52 -9.71
N ASP A 105 9.19 7.18 -10.18
CA ASP A 105 8.90 8.55 -9.79
C ASP A 105 8.63 8.68 -8.29
N ALA A 106 9.02 9.79 -7.71
CA ALA A 106 8.89 10.07 -6.27
C ALA A 106 7.47 9.87 -5.72
N GLY A 107 6.43 10.12 -6.51
CA GLY A 107 5.04 9.90 -6.13
C GLY A 107 4.60 8.42 -6.14
N MET A 108 5.31 7.58 -6.88
CA MET A 108 5.01 6.14 -7.01
C MET A 108 5.75 5.31 -5.95
N ILE A 109 6.96 5.72 -5.56
CA ILE A 109 7.82 5.01 -4.61
C ILE A 109 7.06 4.62 -3.33
N PRO A 110 6.43 5.54 -2.56
CA PRO A 110 5.80 5.17 -1.30
C PRO A 110 4.65 4.17 -1.46
N LYS A 111 3.95 4.20 -2.57
CA LYS A 111 2.87 3.24 -2.87
C LYS A 111 3.42 1.84 -3.15
N MET A 112 4.46 1.77 -3.97
CA MET A 112 5.11 0.50 -4.31
C MET A 112 5.86 -0.09 -3.11
N GLU A 113 6.51 0.74 -2.30
CA GLU A 113 7.14 0.33 -1.03
C GLU A 113 6.11 -0.24 -0.05
N SER A 114 4.96 0.42 0.12
CA SER A 114 3.91 -0.08 1.02
C SER A 114 3.33 -1.41 0.55
N ALA A 115 3.10 -1.57 -0.77
CA ALA A 115 2.65 -2.83 -1.35
C ALA A 115 3.70 -3.94 -1.19
N LEU A 116 4.97 -3.62 -1.44
CA LEU A 116 6.10 -4.54 -1.29
C LEU A 116 6.27 -5.00 0.17
N ASN A 117 6.24 -4.06 1.11
CA ASN A 117 6.40 -4.35 2.54
C ASN A 117 5.26 -5.22 3.05
N ALA A 118 4.02 -4.96 2.66
CA ALA A 118 2.88 -5.80 3.02
C ALA A 118 3.05 -7.25 2.52
N VAL A 119 3.48 -7.44 1.28
CA VAL A 119 3.74 -8.78 0.71
C VAL A 119 4.92 -9.46 1.43
N LYS A 120 6.01 -8.75 1.69
CA LYS A 120 7.15 -9.27 2.47
C LYS A 120 6.75 -9.62 3.91
N GLY A 121 5.79 -8.89 4.48
CA GLY A 121 5.21 -9.14 5.81
C GLY A 121 4.18 -10.26 5.85
N GLY A 122 3.89 -10.92 4.71
CA GLY A 122 3.07 -12.13 4.65
C GLY A 122 1.67 -11.95 4.04
N VAL A 123 1.31 -10.74 3.56
CA VAL A 123 0.08 -10.56 2.77
C VAL A 123 0.24 -11.28 1.44
N ALA A 124 -0.72 -12.13 1.07
CA ALA A 124 -0.58 -12.99 -0.10
C ALA A 124 -0.56 -12.25 -1.44
N ALA A 125 -1.18 -11.08 -1.52
CA ALA A 125 -1.10 -10.19 -2.68
C ALA A 125 -1.43 -8.74 -2.30
N SER A 126 -0.73 -7.78 -2.90
CA SER A 126 -1.06 -6.35 -2.85
C SER A 126 -1.44 -5.84 -4.23
N HIS A 127 -2.54 -5.10 -4.31
CA HIS A 127 -3.07 -4.56 -5.56
C HIS A 127 -3.01 -3.04 -5.55
N ILE A 128 -2.53 -2.44 -6.63
CA ILE A 128 -2.54 -0.98 -6.84
C ILE A 128 -3.41 -0.70 -8.06
N ILE A 129 -4.50 0.03 -7.86
CA ILE A 129 -5.52 0.27 -8.90
C ILE A 129 -6.00 1.72 -8.91
N ASP A 130 -6.54 2.17 -10.03
CA ASP A 130 -7.19 3.48 -10.13
C ASP A 130 -8.57 3.46 -9.45
N GLY A 131 -8.65 4.10 -8.28
CA GLY A 131 -9.89 4.20 -7.51
C GLY A 131 -10.95 5.13 -8.14
N ARG A 132 -10.63 5.88 -9.19
CA ARG A 132 -11.57 6.75 -9.92
C ARG A 132 -12.39 5.98 -10.94
N LEU A 133 -11.94 4.78 -11.33
CA LEU A 133 -12.71 3.91 -12.21
C LEU A 133 -13.86 3.27 -11.44
N ALA A 134 -15.07 3.37 -11.98
CA ALA A 134 -16.24 2.74 -11.38
C ALA A 134 -16.06 1.23 -11.28
N HIS A 135 -16.37 0.67 -10.10
CA HIS A 135 -16.25 -0.77 -9.80
C HIS A 135 -14.82 -1.34 -9.91
N SER A 136 -13.79 -0.50 -9.81
CA SER A 136 -12.39 -0.91 -9.95
C SER A 136 -12.00 -2.11 -9.07
N VAL A 137 -12.44 -2.15 -7.81
CA VAL A 137 -12.16 -3.26 -6.89
C VAL A 137 -12.76 -4.58 -7.41
N LEU A 138 -13.99 -4.55 -7.92
CA LEU A 138 -14.64 -5.74 -8.47
C LEU A 138 -13.94 -6.22 -9.75
N LEU A 139 -13.57 -5.28 -10.63
CA LEU A 139 -12.83 -5.59 -11.85
C LEU A 139 -11.48 -6.21 -11.54
N GLU A 140 -10.74 -5.67 -10.57
CA GLU A 140 -9.44 -6.20 -10.17
C GLU A 140 -9.54 -7.59 -9.55
N LEU A 141 -10.45 -7.78 -8.59
CA LEU A 141 -10.48 -9.01 -7.80
C LEU A 141 -11.26 -10.15 -8.46
N LEU A 142 -12.23 -9.86 -9.33
CA LEU A 142 -13.15 -10.86 -9.88
C LEU A 142 -12.94 -11.13 -11.38
N THR A 143 -12.00 -10.46 -12.04
CA THR A 143 -11.66 -10.77 -13.44
C THR A 143 -10.28 -11.42 -13.55
N MET A 144 -10.07 -12.23 -14.58
CA MET A 144 -8.79 -12.94 -14.77
C MET A 144 -7.62 -12.01 -15.10
N GLY A 145 -7.88 -10.86 -15.72
CA GLY A 145 -6.85 -9.92 -16.16
C GLY A 145 -6.52 -8.86 -15.12
N GLY A 146 -7.44 -8.57 -14.20
CA GLY A 146 -7.35 -7.38 -13.35
C GLY A 146 -7.38 -6.08 -14.17
N ILE A 147 -7.14 -4.96 -13.53
CA ILE A 147 -7.07 -3.64 -14.16
C ILE A 147 -5.86 -2.81 -13.70
N GLY A 148 -5.13 -3.30 -12.71
CA GLY A 148 -4.02 -2.62 -12.08
C GLY A 148 -2.75 -3.44 -12.06
N THR A 149 -1.94 -3.19 -11.03
CA THR A 149 -0.72 -3.95 -10.74
C THR A 149 -0.91 -4.79 -9.48
N MET A 150 -0.69 -6.08 -9.59
CA MET A 150 -0.66 -7.03 -8.48
C MET A 150 0.79 -7.34 -8.11
N VAL A 151 1.17 -7.07 -6.87
CA VAL A 151 2.45 -7.45 -6.28
C VAL A 151 2.27 -8.79 -5.56
N LEU A 152 3.15 -9.73 -5.82
CA LEU A 152 3.10 -11.11 -5.33
C LEU A 152 4.40 -11.49 -4.61
N PRO A 153 4.36 -12.44 -3.67
CA PRO A 153 5.57 -13.06 -3.14
C PRO A 153 6.39 -13.71 -4.27
N ASP A 154 7.71 -13.81 -4.06
CA ASP A 154 8.57 -14.55 -4.98
C ASP A 154 8.15 -16.02 -5.02
N ASN A 155 8.22 -16.64 -6.21
CA ASN A 155 7.80 -18.00 -6.46
C ASN A 155 6.33 -18.32 -6.13
N TYR A 156 5.46 -17.35 -6.35
CA TYR A 156 4.01 -17.54 -6.17
C TYR A 156 3.50 -18.61 -7.14
N GLU A 157 3.29 -19.82 -6.64
CA GLU A 157 2.60 -20.88 -7.37
C GLU A 157 1.08 -20.71 -7.25
N ARG A 158 0.40 -20.79 -8.39
CA ARG A 158 -1.08 -20.71 -8.46
C ARG A 158 -1.71 -22.02 -8.00
#